data_f03d2d61c5b71729bf3369d68728f14e
#
_entry.id   f03d2d61c5b71729bf3369d68728f14e
#
_cell.length_a   1.000
_cell.length_b   1.000
_cell.length_c   1.000
_cell.angle_alpha   90.00
_cell.angle_beta   90.00
_cell.angle_gamma   90.00
#
_symmetry.space_group_name_H-M   'P 1'
#
loop_
_entity.id
_entity.type
_entity.pdbx_description
1 polymer ?
#
loop_
_entity_poly.entity_id
_entity_poly.type
_entity_poly.pdbx_seq_one_letter_code
_entity_poly.pdbx_strand_id
1 'polypeptide(L)'
;MDFLIFENISKSYGSNKVIDNLSIAVQKGEIFSLLGPSGCGKTTLLRIAAGFEEPDSGRVILDGQDITNLPPNKRKLNTVFQNYALFPHLTVRDNIAFGLKVSGYNKDKINDEVERYLDLIQMTDHASKKPAKLSGGQKQRVAIARALINKPDVLLLDEPLAALDLKLRQRMLVDLDWMHDEVGITFLYVTHDQSEAMSISDTIAVMNKGRIEQKGTSVEVYEAPRTSFVAAFIGDTNFFDGEVKSIDGDYCLLSVESFPDIRVYNDKAVKPGGKVYLSIRPEKIGISHNKPADEKINLLKGKVEEIIYLGSHTKYWISVNGFRISVIAVHNTFMLDIKEISFNDEVYIYWSLDSCYMLEQYKEEDEALLTLPDDEILDQETV
;
A
#
# COMPACT_ATOMS: atom_id res chain seq x y z
N MET A 1 3.84 -3.07 22.25
CA MET A 1 4.79 -4.13 22.67
C MET A 1 4.89 -5.11 21.52
N ASP A 2 6.10 -5.37 21.02
CA ASP A 2 6.32 -6.24 19.87
C ASP A 2 5.75 -7.63 20.13
N PHE A 3 4.92 -8.12 19.22
CA PHE A 3 4.11 -9.31 19.42
C PHE A 3 4.46 -10.43 18.44
N LEU A 4 4.49 -10.15 17.13
CA LEU A 4 5.05 -11.03 16.12
C LEU A 4 6.32 -10.39 15.57
N ILE A 5 7.47 -11.07 15.72
CA ILE A 5 8.77 -10.55 15.35
C ILE A 5 9.43 -11.49 14.36
N PHE A 6 9.94 -10.95 13.29
CA PHE A 6 10.86 -11.59 12.37
C PHE A 6 12.25 -11.01 12.64
N GLU A 7 13.21 -11.86 13.02
CA GLU A 7 14.58 -11.45 13.32
C GLU A 7 15.56 -12.03 12.29
N ASN A 8 16.19 -11.15 11.51
CA ASN A 8 17.25 -11.47 10.55
C ASN A 8 16.89 -12.64 9.59
N ILE A 9 15.62 -12.66 9.15
CA ILE A 9 15.11 -13.70 8.26
C ILE A 9 15.81 -13.60 6.91
N SER A 10 16.37 -14.72 6.47
CA SER A 10 16.85 -14.90 5.09
C SER A 10 16.24 -16.15 4.49
N LYS A 11 15.93 -16.08 3.18
CA LYS A 11 15.39 -17.20 2.43
C LYS A 11 15.81 -17.14 0.98
N SER A 12 16.30 -18.27 0.46
CA SER A 12 16.69 -18.43 -0.94
C SER A 12 16.03 -19.68 -1.54
N TYR A 13 15.80 -19.64 -2.84
CA TYR A 13 15.39 -20.79 -3.64
C TYR A 13 16.44 -20.99 -4.74
N GLY A 14 17.27 -22.00 -4.57
CA GLY A 14 18.47 -22.17 -5.40
C GLY A 14 19.42 -20.98 -5.26
N SER A 15 19.75 -20.33 -6.36
CA SER A 15 20.61 -19.14 -6.36
C SER A 15 19.84 -17.83 -6.14
N ASN A 16 18.50 -17.88 -6.13
CA ASN A 16 17.67 -16.67 -5.99
C ASN A 16 17.39 -16.38 -4.51
N LYS A 17 17.95 -15.29 -3.98
CA LYS A 17 17.69 -14.79 -2.63
C LYS A 17 16.41 -13.97 -2.63
N VAL A 18 15.34 -14.51 -2.00
CA VAL A 18 14.00 -13.93 -1.97
C VAL A 18 13.79 -13.03 -0.76
N ILE A 19 14.39 -13.37 0.38
CA ILE A 19 14.39 -12.54 1.59
C ILE A 19 15.85 -12.40 2.04
N ASP A 20 16.26 -11.16 2.31
CA ASP A 20 17.65 -10.83 2.63
C ASP A 20 17.77 -10.11 3.96
N ASN A 21 18.10 -10.90 5.01
CA ASN A 21 18.35 -10.40 6.36
C ASN A 21 17.26 -9.42 6.87
N LEU A 22 16.00 -9.79 6.68
CA LEU A 22 14.84 -8.98 7.01
C LEU A 22 14.52 -9.07 8.51
N SER A 23 14.37 -7.92 9.15
CA SER A 23 13.89 -7.80 10.53
C SER A 23 12.71 -6.84 10.59
N ILE A 24 11.61 -7.29 11.21
CA ILE A 24 10.39 -6.49 11.37
C ILE A 24 9.61 -6.97 12.58
N ALA A 25 8.94 -6.03 13.26
CA ALA A 25 8.10 -6.30 14.40
C ALA A 25 6.69 -5.76 14.16
N VAL A 26 5.69 -6.57 14.51
CA VAL A 26 4.26 -6.29 14.45
C VAL A 26 3.75 -6.16 15.88
N GLN A 27 2.95 -5.12 16.16
CA GLN A 27 2.37 -4.87 17.47
C GLN A 27 1.15 -5.77 17.71
N LYS A 28 0.82 -6.00 18.98
CA LYS A 28 -0.38 -6.75 19.32
C LYS A 28 -1.63 -5.96 19.01
N GLY A 29 -2.59 -6.58 18.30
CA GLY A 29 -3.89 -5.99 18.00
C GLY A 29 -3.87 -4.98 16.86
N GLU A 30 -2.76 -4.83 16.10
CA GLU A 30 -2.73 -3.95 14.92
C GLU A 30 -3.07 -4.71 13.62
N ILE A 31 -3.55 -3.98 12.63
CA ILE A 31 -3.53 -4.41 11.22
C ILE A 31 -2.20 -3.96 10.64
N PHE A 32 -1.30 -4.91 10.44
CA PHE A 32 0.00 -4.68 9.85
C PHE A 32 0.04 -5.15 8.40
N SER A 33 0.30 -4.25 7.46
CA SER A 33 0.39 -4.60 6.03
C SER A 33 1.82 -4.74 5.53
N LEU A 34 2.06 -5.83 4.80
CA LEU A 34 3.22 -5.99 3.93
C LEU A 34 2.82 -5.62 2.50
N LEU A 35 3.31 -4.49 2.02
CA LEU A 35 3.01 -3.95 0.71
C LEU A 35 4.26 -3.97 -0.18
N GLY A 36 4.12 -4.27 -1.46
CA GLY A 36 5.25 -4.27 -2.40
C GLY A 36 4.92 -4.94 -3.72
N PRO A 37 5.78 -4.84 -4.74
CA PRO A 37 5.57 -5.45 -6.04
C PRO A 37 5.54 -6.97 -5.97
N SER A 38 5.03 -7.59 -7.03
CA SER A 38 5.04 -9.05 -7.15
C SER A 38 6.46 -9.60 -7.11
N GLY A 39 6.65 -10.71 -6.40
CA GLY A 39 7.96 -11.37 -6.27
C GLY A 39 8.93 -10.75 -5.26
N CYS A 40 8.57 -9.69 -4.53
CA CYS A 40 9.47 -9.09 -3.53
C CYS A 40 9.64 -9.90 -2.23
N GLY A 41 8.89 -11.02 -2.05
CA GLY A 41 9.07 -11.94 -0.90
C GLY A 41 7.93 -11.93 0.14
N LYS A 42 6.87 -11.15 -0.02
CA LYS A 42 5.74 -11.03 0.94
C LYS A 42 5.10 -12.38 1.31
N THR A 43 4.63 -13.11 0.31
CA THR A 43 4.01 -14.45 0.52
C THR A 43 5.01 -15.45 1.12
N THR A 44 6.30 -15.34 0.79
CA THR A 44 7.35 -16.19 1.40
C THR A 44 7.47 -15.87 2.89
N LEU A 45 7.50 -14.58 3.27
CA LEU A 45 7.56 -14.17 4.68
C LEU A 45 6.31 -14.64 5.45
N LEU A 46 5.13 -14.51 4.84
CA LEU A 46 3.88 -15.00 5.42
C LEU A 46 3.90 -16.53 5.60
N ARG A 47 4.42 -17.30 4.63
CA ARG A 47 4.58 -18.77 4.73
C ARG A 47 5.55 -19.16 5.81
N ILE A 48 6.62 -18.41 6.02
CA ILE A 48 7.56 -18.60 7.13
C ILE A 48 6.86 -18.36 8.47
N ALA A 49 6.05 -17.29 8.61
CA ALA A 49 5.24 -17.06 9.79
C ALA A 49 4.28 -18.21 10.08
N ALA A 50 3.59 -18.70 9.05
CA ALA A 50 2.63 -19.79 9.15
C ALA A 50 3.29 -21.17 9.43
N GLY A 51 4.61 -21.31 9.21
CA GLY A 51 5.35 -22.57 9.34
C GLY A 51 5.19 -23.52 8.15
N PHE A 52 4.75 -23.01 7.00
CA PHE A 52 4.72 -23.74 5.72
C PHE A 52 6.06 -23.69 5.00
N GLU A 53 6.95 -22.79 5.42
CA GLU A 53 8.29 -22.63 4.87
C GLU A 53 9.26 -22.40 6.03
N GLU A 54 10.46 -22.96 5.94
CA GLU A 54 11.53 -22.73 6.91
C GLU A 54 12.47 -21.63 6.39
N PRO A 55 12.86 -20.66 7.21
CA PRO A 55 13.90 -19.72 6.82
C PRO A 55 15.27 -20.40 6.74
N ASP A 56 16.16 -19.91 5.88
CA ASP A 56 17.55 -20.39 5.83
C ASP A 56 18.35 -19.90 7.05
N SER A 57 17.98 -18.72 7.57
CA SER A 57 18.49 -18.14 8.83
C SER A 57 17.50 -17.17 9.43
N GLY A 58 17.71 -16.84 10.71
CA GLY A 58 16.86 -15.97 11.47
C GLY A 58 15.81 -16.69 12.29
N ARG A 59 14.91 -15.92 12.95
CA ARG A 59 13.90 -16.48 13.87
C ARG A 59 12.57 -15.76 13.72
N VAL A 60 11.49 -16.52 14.01
CA VAL A 60 10.12 -15.97 14.15
C VAL A 60 9.71 -16.12 15.60
N ILE A 61 9.36 -15.01 16.25
CA ILE A 61 8.97 -14.95 17.66
C ILE A 61 7.53 -14.49 17.74
N LEU A 62 6.69 -15.20 18.48
CA LEU A 62 5.30 -14.82 18.76
C LEU A 62 5.12 -14.76 20.28
N ASP A 63 4.69 -13.59 20.78
CA ASP A 63 4.47 -13.32 22.21
C ASP A 63 5.66 -13.79 23.09
N GLY A 64 6.87 -13.46 22.64
CA GLY A 64 8.14 -13.83 23.31
C GLY A 64 8.57 -15.28 23.12
N GLN A 65 7.80 -16.13 22.46
CA GLN A 65 8.13 -17.52 22.18
C GLN A 65 8.70 -17.68 20.77
N ASP A 66 9.87 -18.33 20.65
CA ASP A 66 10.41 -18.75 19.34
C ASP A 66 9.54 -19.87 18.74
N ILE A 67 8.91 -19.58 17.60
CA ILE A 67 8.05 -20.51 16.87
C ILE A 67 8.67 -20.99 15.56
N THR A 68 9.93 -20.66 15.29
CA THR A 68 10.60 -20.91 13.99
C THR A 68 10.47 -22.37 13.56
N ASN A 69 10.75 -23.30 14.47
CA ASN A 69 10.75 -24.75 14.20
C ASN A 69 9.42 -25.44 14.55
N LEU A 70 8.39 -24.69 14.98
CA LEU A 70 7.09 -25.29 15.27
C LEU A 70 6.33 -25.59 13.98
N PRO A 71 5.72 -26.76 13.83
CA PRO A 71 4.87 -27.06 12.68
C PRO A 71 3.61 -26.18 12.68
N PRO A 72 2.95 -25.95 11.52
CA PRO A 72 1.81 -25.04 11.40
C PRO A 72 0.68 -25.26 12.41
N ASN A 73 0.35 -26.53 12.67
CA ASN A 73 -0.74 -26.90 13.59
C ASN A 73 -0.44 -26.66 15.09
N LYS A 74 0.78 -26.28 15.43
CA LYS A 74 1.19 -25.92 16.80
C LYS A 74 1.41 -24.41 16.97
N ARG A 75 1.32 -23.64 15.87
CA ARG A 75 1.38 -22.18 15.92
C ARG A 75 -0.03 -21.62 16.16
N LYS A 76 -0.13 -20.61 17.00
CA LYS A 76 -1.40 -19.91 17.23
C LYS A 76 -1.64 -18.86 16.13
N LEU A 77 -1.42 -19.25 14.89
CA LEU A 77 -1.56 -18.46 13.68
C LEU A 77 -2.51 -19.19 12.74
N ASN A 78 -3.44 -18.47 12.11
CA ASN A 78 -4.29 -19.03 11.07
C ASN A 78 -4.12 -18.22 9.78
N THR A 79 -4.21 -18.91 8.64
CA THR A 79 -4.01 -18.30 7.31
C THR A 79 -5.29 -18.31 6.48
N VAL A 80 -5.63 -17.17 5.88
CA VAL A 80 -6.59 -17.06 4.79
C VAL A 80 -5.81 -16.94 3.49
N PHE A 81 -5.97 -17.90 2.60
CA PHE A 81 -5.27 -17.96 1.32
C PHE A 81 -6.01 -17.16 0.24
N GLN A 82 -5.31 -16.71 -0.78
CA GLN A 82 -5.82 -15.95 -1.93
C GLN A 82 -7.01 -16.62 -2.63
N ASN A 83 -7.02 -17.96 -2.71
CA ASN A 83 -8.13 -18.74 -3.30
C ASN A 83 -9.19 -19.17 -2.27
N TYR A 84 -9.16 -18.59 -1.05
CA TYR A 84 -10.04 -18.87 0.08
C TYR A 84 -9.94 -20.30 0.64
N ALA A 85 -9.50 -21.28 -0.14
CA ALA A 85 -9.32 -22.69 0.20
C ALA A 85 -10.50 -23.32 0.99
N LEU A 86 -11.75 -22.92 0.66
CA LEU A 86 -12.95 -23.50 1.28
C LEU A 86 -13.13 -24.96 0.86
N PHE A 87 -13.60 -25.79 1.79
CA PHE A 87 -13.93 -27.18 1.51
C PHE A 87 -15.21 -27.24 0.64
N PRO A 88 -15.11 -27.63 -0.66
CA PRO A 88 -16.22 -27.47 -1.60
C PRO A 88 -17.41 -28.43 -1.32
N HIS A 89 -17.16 -29.53 -0.63
CA HIS A 89 -18.14 -30.53 -0.25
C HIS A 89 -18.91 -30.20 1.03
N LEU A 90 -18.37 -29.29 1.86
CA LEU A 90 -18.97 -28.83 3.12
C LEU A 90 -19.88 -27.62 2.90
N THR A 91 -20.88 -27.45 3.78
CA THR A 91 -21.69 -26.22 3.86
C THR A 91 -20.87 -25.06 4.44
N VAL A 92 -21.42 -23.83 4.40
CA VAL A 92 -20.84 -22.66 5.10
C VAL A 92 -20.67 -22.97 6.59
N ARG A 93 -21.71 -23.45 7.26
CA ARG A 93 -21.70 -23.88 8.66
C ARG A 93 -20.59 -24.89 8.93
N ASP A 94 -20.47 -25.94 8.11
CA ASP A 94 -19.50 -27.00 8.31
C ASP A 94 -18.07 -26.53 8.01
N ASN A 95 -17.87 -25.60 7.05
CA ASN A 95 -16.58 -24.96 6.83
C ASN A 95 -16.10 -24.22 8.08
N ILE A 96 -16.99 -23.39 8.68
CA ILE A 96 -16.67 -22.63 9.89
C ILE A 96 -16.42 -23.61 11.07
N ALA A 97 -17.28 -24.60 11.25
CA ALA A 97 -17.18 -25.59 12.34
C ALA A 97 -15.94 -26.49 12.28
N PHE A 98 -15.27 -26.57 11.11
CA PHE A 98 -14.27 -27.60 10.83
C PHE A 98 -13.14 -27.64 11.85
N GLY A 99 -12.53 -26.49 12.16
CA GLY A 99 -11.43 -26.41 13.12
C GLY A 99 -11.81 -26.90 14.53
N LEU A 100 -12.98 -26.50 15.02
CA LEU A 100 -13.47 -26.93 16.34
C LEU A 100 -13.79 -28.43 16.38
N LYS A 101 -14.33 -28.99 15.27
CA LYS A 101 -14.56 -30.44 15.14
C LYS A 101 -13.23 -31.23 15.24
N VAL A 102 -12.21 -30.79 14.52
CA VAL A 102 -10.87 -31.42 14.55
C VAL A 102 -10.22 -31.31 15.93
N SER A 103 -10.45 -30.20 16.62
CA SER A 103 -9.95 -29.97 17.99
C SER A 103 -10.72 -30.71 19.07
N GLY A 104 -11.79 -31.47 18.71
CA GLY A 104 -12.52 -32.32 19.65
C GLY A 104 -13.48 -31.58 20.60
N TYR A 105 -13.90 -30.37 20.25
CA TYR A 105 -14.91 -29.63 21.04
C TYR A 105 -16.25 -30.38 21.04
N ASN A 106 -17.04 -30.25 22.11
CA ASN A 106 -18.39 -30.82 22.17
C ASN A 106 -19.34 -30.13 21.18
N LYS A 107 -20.41 -30.84 20.78
CA LYS A 107 -21.35 -30.40 19.73
C LYS A 107 -22.04 -29.09 20.07
N ASP A 108 -22.45 -28.93 21.34
CA ASP A 108 -23.20 -27.75 21.78
C ASP A 108 -22.32 -26.50 21.69
N LYS A 109 -21.09 -26.57 22.21
CA LYS A 109 -20.12 -25.48 22.11
C LYS A 109 -19.76 -25.15 20.66
N ILE A 110 -19.67 -26.15 19.77
CA ILE A 110 -19.44 -25.91 18.33
C ILE A 110 -20.62 -25.14 17.73
N ASN A 111 -21.87 -25.54 18.06
CA ASN A 111 -23.04 -24.87 17.53
C ASN A 111 -23.11 -23.39 17.96
N ASP A 112 -22.93 -23.12 19.25
CA ASP A 112 -22.97 -21.76 19.80
C ASP A 112 -21.91 -20.86 19.16
N GLU A 113 -20.64 -21.31 19.05
CA GLU A 113 -19.57 -20.54 18.40
C GLU A 113 -19.84 -20.36 16.89
N VAL A 114 -20.35 -21.35 16.20
CA VAL A 114 -20.65 -21.26 14.77
C VAL A 114 -21.78 -20.27 14.50
N GLU A 115 -22.83 -20.25 15.31
CA GLU A 115 -23.91 -19.23 15.20
C GLU A 115 -23.31 -17.82 15.37
N ARG A 116 -22.50 -17.62 16.41
CA ARG A 116 -21.85 -16.34 16.67
C ARG A 116 -21.00 -15.87 15.47
N TYR A 117 -20.20 -16.75 14.86
CA TYR A 117 -19.37 -16.39 13.70
C TYR A 117 -20.19 -16.24 12.42
N LEU A 118 -21.30 -16.99 12.24
CA LEU A 118 -22.22 -16.76 11.12
C LEU A 118 -22.89 -15.38 11.21
N ASP A 119 -23.25 -14.96 12.40
CA ASP A 119 -23.81 -13.63 12.65
C ASP A 119 -22.75 -12.54 12.41
N LEU A 120 -21.54 -12.68 12.98
CA LEU A 120 -20.40 -11.79 12.78
C LEU A 120 -20.14 -11.51 11.30
N ILE A 121 -20.17 -12.53 10.44
CA ILE A 121 -19.90 -12.38 8.99
C ILE A 121 -21.18 -12.13 8.17
N GLN A 122 -22.36 -11.98 8.81
CA GLN A 122 -23.66 -11.76 8.16
C GLN A 122 -24.02 -12.87 7.16
N MET A 123 -23.79 -14.14 7.52
CA MET A 123 -23.99 -15.30 6.65
C MET A 123 -24.99 -16.32 7.20
N THR A 124 -25.79 -15.97 8.21
CA THR A 124 -26.77 -16.85 8.88
C THR A 124 -27.76 -17.45 7.88
N ASP A 125 -28.33 -16.65 6.96
CA ASP A 125 -29.26 -17.12 5.92
C ASP A 125 -28.57 -18.01 4.85
N HIS A 126 -27.23 -18.05 4.88
CA HIS A 126 -26.44 -18.80 3.92
C HIS A 126 -25.77 -20.03 4.53
N ALA A 127 -26.02 -20.32 5.81
CA ALA A 127 -25.35 -21.36 6.58
C ALA A 127 -25.39 -22.76 5.95
N SER A 128 -26.52 -23.11 5.28
CA SER A 128 -26.71 -24.40 4.61
C SER A 128 -26.15 -24.46 3.17
N LYS A 129 -25.74 -23.33 2.60
CA LYS A 129 -25.21 -23.30 1.22
C LYS A 129 -23.80 -23.88 1.15
N LYS A 130 -23.45 -24.42 -0.01
CA LYS A 130 -22.07 -24.83 -0.35
C LYS A 130 -21.31 -23.71 -1.04
N PRO A 131 -19.97 -23.69 -0.98
CA PRO A 131 -19.11 -22.65 -1.58
C PRO A 131 -19.39 -22.34 -3.05
N ALA A 132 -19.79 -23.33 -3.86
CA ALA A 132 -20.14 -23.15 -5.27
C ALA A 132 -21.35 -22.20 -5.50
N LYS A 133 -22.18 -21.98 -4.48
CA LYS A 133 -23.38 -21.10 -4.54
C LYS A 133 -23.14 -19.72 -3.91
N LEU A 134 -21.89 -19.38 -3.60
CA LEU A 134 -21.50 -18.14 -2.94
C LEU A 134 -20.78 -17.21 -3.92
N SER A 135 -20.98 -15.89 -3.76
CA SER A 135 -20.16 -14.86 -4.41
C SER A 135 -18.73 -14.85 -3.87
N GLY A 136 -17.80 -14.16 -4.56
CA GLY A 136 -16.42 -14.03 -4.11
C GLY A 136 -16.30 -13.46 -2.69
N GLY A 137 -16.97 -12.34 -2.41
CA GLY A 137 -16.98 -11.73 -1.06
C GLY A 137 -17.62 -12.62 0.01
N GLN A 138 -18.69 -13.39 -0.32
CA GLN A 138 -19.26 -14.36 0.60
C GLN A 138 -18.28 -15.50 0.92
N LYS A 139 -17.56 -16.02 -0.08
CA LYS A 139 -16.51 -17.04 0.14
C LYS A 139 -15.41 -16.52 1.07
N GLN A 140 -14.99 -15.29 0.86
CA GLN A 140 -13.98 -14.63 1.68
C GLN A 140 -14.43 -14.51 3.14
N ARG A 141 -15.63 -13.96 3.41
CA ARG A 141 -16.20 -13.88 4.77
C ARG A 141 -16.20 -15.23 5.46
N VAL A 142 -16.61 -16.30 4.75
CA VAL A 142 -16.59 -17.66 5.30
C VAL A 142 -15.18 -18.15 5.59
N ALA A 143 -14.19 -17.84 4.75
CA ALA A 143 -12.79 -18.22 4.96
C ALA A 143 -12.20 -17.52 6.19
N ILE A 144 -12.53 -16.23 6.38
CA ILE A 144 -12.12 -15.45 7.56
C ILE A 144 -12.75 -16.03 8.82
N ALA A 145 -14.08 -16.27 8.85
CA ALA A 145 -14.76 -16.86 10.00
C ALA A 145 -14.20 -18.23 10.36
N ARG A 146 -13.89 -19.09 9.36
CA ARG A 146 -13.24 -20.39 9.56
C ARG A 146 -11.85 -20.25 10.21
N ALA A 147 -11.12 -19.22 9.86
CA ALA A 147 -9.82 -18.95 10.48
C ALA A 147 -9.97 -18.38 11.90
N LEU A 148 -10.88 -17.45 12.11
CA LEU A 148 -11.11 -16.76 13.38
C LEU A 148 -11.72 -17.64 14.47
N ILE A 149 -12.57 -18.62 14.13
CA ILE A 149 -13.26 -19.47 15.12
C ILE A 149 -12.29 -20.29 15.98
N ASN A 150 -11.07 -20.53 15.48
CA ASN A 150 -10.01 -21.21 16.23
C ASN A 150 -9.31 -20.28 17.25
N LYS A 151 -9.73 -19.00 17.34
CA LYS A 151 -9.17 -17.98 18.24
C LYS A 151 -7.64 -17.89 18.14
N PRO A 152 -7.10 -17.64 16.94
CA PRO A 152 -5.65 -17.46 16.76
C PRO A 152 -5.17 -16.18 17.42
N ASP A 153 -3.89 -16.09 17.74
CA ASP A 153 -3.26 -14.85 18.21
C ASP A 153 -2.98 -13.87 17.05
N VAL A 154 -2.73 -14.41 15.84
CA VAL A 154 -2.52 -13.64 14.61
C VAL A 154 -3.28 -14.27 13.45
N LEU A 155 -3.98 -13.45 12.67
CA LEU A 155 -4.58 -13.82 11.38
C LEU A 155 -3.65 -13.39 10.24
N LEU A 156 -3.23 -14.34 9.43
CA LEU A 156 -2.41 -14.12 8.23
C LEU A 156 -3.33 -14.07 7.00
N LEU A 157 -3.27 -12.99 6.24
CA LEU A 157 -4.11 -12.73 5.08
C LEU A 157 -3.23 -12.58 3.83
N ASP A 158 -3.26 -13.57 2.92
CA ASP A 158 -2.44 -13.59 1.70
C ASP A 158 -3.28 -13.13 0.50
N GLU A 159 -3.16 -11.85 0.12
CA GLU A 159 -3.89 -11.19 -0.96
C GLU A 159 -5.41 -11.51 -0.94
N PRO A 160 -6.10 -11.30 0.20
CA PRO A 160 -7.45 -11.85 0.39
C PRO A 160 -8.49 -11.22 -0.54
N LEU A 161 -8.24 -10.03 -1.10
CA LEU A 161 -9.19 -9.28 -1.93
C LEU A 161 -8.85 -9.30 -3.43
N ALA A 162 -7.74 -9.92 -3.85
CA ALA A 162 -7.24 -9.86 -5.22
C ALA A 162 -8.23 -10.35 -6.29
N ALA A 163 -9.13 -11.29 -5.93
CA ALA A 163 -10.10 -11.87 -6.87
C ALA A 163 -11.44 -11.09 -6.96
N LEU A 164 -11.56 -9.92 -6.29
CA LEU A 164 -12.79 -9.15 -6.20
C LEU A 164 -12.76 -7.92 -7.13
N ASP A 165 -13.94 -7.55 -7.66
CA ASP A 165 -14.12 -6.27 -8.35
C ASP A 165 -13.97 -5.08 -7.38
N LEU A 166 -13.73 -3.88 -7.92
CA LEU A 166 -13.41 -2.68 -7.15
C LEU A 166 -14.49 -2.34 -6.08
N LYS A 167 -15.79 -2.39 -6.44
CA LYS A 167 -16.87 -2.03 -5.50
C LYS A 167 -17.00 -3.06 -4.37
N LEU A 168 -16.85 -4.32 -4.70
CA LEU A 168 -16.90 -5.39 -3.71
C LEU A 168 -15.67 -5.35 -2.81
N ARG A 169 -14.50 -5.06 -3.38
CA ARG A 169 -13.24 -4.88 -2.64
C ARG A 169 -13.35 -3.78 -1.59
N GLN A 170 -13.85 -2.60 -1.97
CA GLN A 170 -14.06 -1.48 -1.04
C GLN A 170 -15.01 -1.85 0.12
N ARG A 171 -16.10 -2.58 -0.15
CA ARG A 171 -17.00 -3.07 0.91
C ARG A 171 -16.31 -4.06 1.83
N MET A 172 -15.52 -4.96 1.25
CA MET A 172 -14.81 -5.97 2.03
C MET A 172 -13.69 -5.40 2.90
N LEU A 173 -13.07 -4.27 2.51
CA LEU A 173 -12.13 -3.54 3.37
C LEU A 173 -12.83 -3.02 4.64
N VAL A 174 -14.01 -2.39 4.48
CA VAL A 174 -14.83 -1.94 5.63
C VAL A 174 -15.25 -3.12 6.51
N ASP A 175 -15.66 -4.25 5.89
CA ASP A 175 -16.05 -5.45 6.64
C ASP A 175 -14.86 -6.05 7.42
N LEU A 176 -13.65 -6.03 6.81
CA LEU A 176 -12.43 -6.53 7.45
C LEU A 176 -12.02 -5.67 8.65
N ASP A 177 -12.05 -4.37 8.49
CA ASP A 177 -11.77 -3.39 9.54
C ASP A 177 -12.73 -3.58 10.73
N TRP A 178 -14.03 -3.63 10.45
CA TRP A 178 -15.05 -3.91 11.47
C TRP A 178 -14.83 -5.26 12.16
N MET A 179 -14.53 -6.34 11.40
CA MET A 179 -14.26 -7.66 11.99
C MET A 179 -13.00 -7.65 12.85
N HIS A 180 -11.97 -6.89 12.47
CA HIS A 180 -10.76 -6.72 13.27
C HIS A 180 -11.08 -6.06 14.61
N ASP A 181 -11.82 -4.95 14.61
CA ASP A 181 -12.25 -4.23 15.82
C ASP A 181 -13.05 -5.14 16.76
N GLU A 182 -13.99 -5.93 16.20
CA GLU A 182 -14.87 -6.82 16.98
C GLU A 182 -14.11 -7.99 17.64
N VAL A 183 -13.08 -8.51 16.98
CA VAL A 183 -12.31 -9.67 17.45
C VAL A 183 -11.05 -9.24 18.25
N GLY A 184 -10.45 -8.11 17.93
CA GLY A 184 -9.30 -7.50 18.63
C GLY A 184 -8.00 -8.31 18.54
N ILE A 185 -7.80 -9.09 17.46
CA ILE A 185 -6.56 -9.85 17.24
C ILE A 185 -5.64 -9.17 16.23
N THR A 186 -4.37 -9.56 16.19
CA THR A 186 -3.39 -9.01 15.24
C THR A 186 -3.64 -9.55 13.82
N PHE A 187 -3.66 -8.67 12.81
CA PHE A 187 -3.68 -9.06 11.40
C PHE A 187 -2.32 -8.80 10.74
N LEU A 188 -1.80 -9.80 10.03
CA LEU A 188 -0.71 -9.63 9.08
C LEU A 188 -1.29 -9.74 7.66
N TYR A 189 -1.43 -8.59 7.00
CA TYR A 189 -2.10 -8.43 5.72
C TYR A 189 -1.06 -8.29 4.59
N VAL A 190 -1.09 -9.18 3.62
CA VAL A 190 -0.22 -9.11 2.44
C VAL A 190 -1.03 -8.65 1.24
N THR A 191 -0.55 -7.62 0.57
CA THR A 191 -1.15 -7.12 -0.67
C THR A 191 -0.10 -6.49 -1.59
N HIS A 192 -0.44 -6.35 -2.85
CA HIS A 192 0.25 -5.49 -3.82
C HIS A 192 -0.57 -4.24 -4.17
N ASP A 193 -1.82 -4.15 -3.67
CA ASP A 193 -2.72 -3.01 -3.90
C ASP A 193 -2.49 -1.96 -2.80
N GLN A 194 -2.03 -0.77 -3.24
CA GLN A 194 -1.74 0.35 -2.35
C GLN A 194 -2.99 0.85 -1.65
N SER A 195 -4.14 0.90 -2.35
CA SER A 195 -5.38 1.40 -1.80
C SER A 195 -5.93 0.50 -0.69
N GLU A 196 -5.71 -0.82 -0.77
CA GLU A 196 -6.01 -1.75 0.30
C GLU A 196 -5.18 -1.43 1.55
N ALA A 197 -3.85 -1.42 1.40
CA ALA A 197 -2.94 -1.18 2.53
C ALA A 197 -3.19 0.20 3.19
N MET A 198 -3.34 1.25 2.36
CA MET A 198 -3.57 2.62 2.85
C MET A 198 -4.90 2.77 3.61
N SER A 199 -5.92 1.95 3.29
CA SER A 199 -7.27 2.11 3.84
C SER A 199 -7.46 1.49 5.21
N ILE A 200 -6.81 0.34 5.51
CA ILE A 200 -7.12 -0.44 6.72
C ILE A 200 -5.95 -0.61 7.68
N SER A 201 -4.72 -0.22 7.28
CA SER A 201 -3.54 -0.57 8.08
C SER A 201 -3.20 0.50 9.11
N ASP A 202 -2.92 0.07 10.33
CA ASP A 202 -2.28 0.90 11.35
C ASP A 202 -0.81 1.14 10.98
N THR A 203 -0.16 0.09 10.48
CA THR A 203 1.24 0.14 10.04
C THR A 203 1.41 -0.54 8.68
N ILE A 204 2.14 0.12 7.78
CA ILE A 204 2.53 -0.40 6.47
C ILE A 204 4.04 -0.60 6.45
N ALA A 205 4.49 -1.76 6.00
CA ALA A 205 5.87 -2.01 5.62
C ALA A 205 5.98 -2.20 4.12
N VAL A 206 6.66 -1.28 3.46
CA VAL A 206 6.93 -1.34 2.02
C VAL A 206 8.13 -2.23 1.78
N MET A 207 7.91 -3.31 1.05
CA MET A 207 8.91 -4.34 0.78
C MET A 207 9.37 -4.31 -0.68
N ASN A 208 10.67 -4.34 -0.91
CA ASN A 208 11.28 -4.41 -2.24
C ASN A 208 12.48 -5.34 -2.24
N LYS A 209 12.63 -6.18 -3.26
CA LYS A 209 13.79 -7.07 -3.46
C LYS A 209 14.24 -7.79 -2.18
N GLY A 210 13.27 -8.29 -1.40
CA GLY A 210 13.52 -9.07 -0.17
C GLY A 210 13.86 -8.26 1.08
N ARG A 211 13.76 -6.93 1.05
CA ARG A 211 14.07 -6.01 2.15
C ARG A 211 12.91 -5.06 2.44
N ILE A 212 12.89 -4.48 3.63
CA ILE A 212 11.96 -3.40 3.98
C ILE A 212 12.61 -2.06 3.62
N GLU A 213 11.98 -1.31 2.72
CA GLU A 213 12.40 0.03 2.31
C GLU A 213 11.96 1.08 3.35
N GLN A 214 10.71 0.96 3.81
CA GLN A 214 10.15 1.85 4.80
C GLN A 214 9.05 1.16 5.61
N LYS A 215 8.95 1.49 6.89
CA LYS A 215 7.84 1.14 7.78
C LYS A 215 7.30 2.43 8.40
N GLY A 216 5.98 2.57 8.45
CA GLY A 216 5.30 3.73 9.04
C GLY A 216 3.79 3.61 8.96
N THR A 217 3.07 4.61 9.45
CA THR A 217 1.63 4.77 9.21
C THR A 217 1.34 5.04 7.74
N SER A 218 0.08 4.91 7.30
CA SER A 218 -0.34 5.25 5.93
C SER A 218 0.10 6.68 5.55
N VAL A 219 -0.09 7.64 6.48
CA VAL A 219 0.28 9.04 6.27
C VAL A 219 1.79 9.21 6.13
N GLU A 220 2.60 8.58 6.99
CA GLU A 220 4.07 8.68 6.93
C GLU A 220 4.64 8.09 5.64
N VAL A 221 4.11 6.95 5.18
CA VAL A 221 4.60 6.30 3.97
C VAL A 221 4.24 7.11 2.72
N TYR A 222 3.08 7.78 2.71
CA TYR A 222 2.61 8.60 1.59
C TYR A 222 3.26 9.99 1.55
N GLU A 223 3.25 10.69 2.68
CA GLU A 223 3.67 12.09 2.77
C GLU A 223 5.19 12.25 2.93
N ALA A 224 5.85 11.29 3.57
CA ALA A 224 7.27 11.33 3.90
C ALA A 224 8.02 10.08 3.39
N PRO A 225 7.99 9.80 2.07
CA PRO A 225 8.70 8.66 1.50
C PRO A 225 10.21 8.84 1.66
N ARG A 226 10.89 7.82 2.18
CA ARG A 226 12.36 7.92 2.40
C ARG A 226 13.15 7.77 1.12
N THR A 227 12.67 6.95 0.19
CA THR A 227 13.38 6.63 -1.05
C THR A 227 12.53 6.95 -2.27
N SER A 228 13.18 7.14 -3.43
CA SER A 228 12.51 7.26 -4.73
C SER A 228 11.59 6.07 -5.01
N PHE A 229 12.03 4.86 -4.63
CA PHE A 229 11.20 3.66 -4.75
C PHE A 229 9.87 3.81 -3.99
N VAL A 230 9.91 4.16 -2.70
CA VAL A 230 8.67 4.32 -1.91
C VAL A 230 7.81 5.44 -2.48
N ALA A 231 8.41 6.57 -2.87
CA ALA A 231 7.68 7.69 -3.45
C ALA A 231 6.95 7.31 -4.74
N ALA A 232 7.61 6.60 -5.66
CA ALA A 232 7.04 6.18 -6.94
C ALA A 232 6.12 4.96 -6.82
N PHE A 233 6.40 4.05 -5.88
CA PHE A 233 5.57 2.86 -5.67
C PHE A 233 4.26 3.20 -4.94
N ILE A 234 4.22 4.18 -4.03
CA ILE A 234 3.03 4.59 -3.26
C ILE A 234 2.32 5.77 -3.94
N GLY A 235 1.84 5.58 -5.14
CA GLY A 235 1.17 6.60 -5.94
C GLY A 235 2.11 7.39 -6.83
N ASP A 236 1.52 8.28 -7.64
CA ASP A 236 2.29 9.12 -8.55
C ASP A 236 3.08 10.20 -7.78
N THR A 237 4.20 10.61 -8.35
CA THR A 237 5.01 11.71 -7.82
C THR A 237 5.80 12.38 -8.96
N ASN A 238 6.20 13.63 -8.74
CA ASN A 238 7.19 14.30 -9.57
C ASN A 238 8.51 14.33 -8.80
N PHE A 239 9.62 14.04 -9.48
CA PHE A 239 10.95 14.15 -8.91
C PHE A 239 11.64 15.40 -9.43
N PHE A 240 12.38 16.08 -8.55
CA PHE A 240 13.30 17.15 -8.91
C PHE A 240 14.64 16.88 -8.23
N ASP A 241 15.74 17.06 -8.93
CA ASP A 241 17.06 17.09 -8.35
C ASP A 241 17.64 18.51 -8.40
N GLY A 242 18.37 18.89 -7.37
CA GLY A 242 18.90 20.24 -7.28
C GLY A 242 20.04 20.36 -6.26
N GLU A 243 20.66 21.52 -6.29
CA GLU A 243 21.70 21.90 -5.34
C GLU A 243 21.25 23.07 -4.50
N VAL A 244 21.49 23.01 -3.19
CA VAL A 244 21.16 24.10 -2.26
C VAL A 244 22.03 25.31 -2.53
N LYS A 245 21.45 26.42 -3.01
CA LYS A 245 22.13 27.70 -3.22
C LYS A 245 22.30 28.50 -1.92
N SER A 246 21.22 28.60 -1.15
CA SER A 246 21.18 29.41 0.07
C SER A 246 20.13 28.88 1.03
N ILE A 247 20.26 29.25 2.31
CA ILE A 247 19.33 28.90 3.37
C ILE A 247 18.74 30.24 3.92
N ASP A 248 17.41 30.26 4.14
CA ASP A 248 16.69 31.37 4.71
C ASP A 248 15.71 30.81 5.77
N GLY A 249 16.10 30.90 7.03
CA GLY A 249 15.40 30.25 8.15
C GLY A 249 15.32 28.74 7.98
N ASP A 250 14.11 28.20 8.01
CA ASP A 250 13.83 26.77 7.85
C ASP A 250 13.72 26.32 6.38
N TYR A 251 13.90 27.26 5.43
CA TYR A 251 13.78 26.99 4.00
C TYR A 251 15.13 27.10 3.29
N CYS A 252 15.25 26.37 2.20
CA CYS A 252 16.38 26.54 1.29
C CYS A 252 15.91 26.85 -0.13
N LEU A 253 16.76 27.57 -0.86
CA LEU A 253 16.60 27.84 -2.28
C LEU A 253 17.45 26.83 -3.05
N LEU A 254 16.80 26.06 -3.92
CA LEU A 254 17.40 25.04 -4.75
C LEU A 254 17.58 25.54 -6.17
N SER A 255 18.76 25.30 -6.71
CA SER A 255 19.01 25.37 -8.15
C SER A 255 18.67 24.03 -8.76
N VAL A 256 17.63 23.98 -9.58
CA VAL A 256 17.24 22.81 -10.37
C VAL A 256 17.65 23.10 -11.82
N GLU A 257 18.27 22.11 -12.48
CA GLU A 257 18.71 22.28 -13.86
C GLU A 257 17.52 22.61 -14.78
N SER A 258 17.67 23.63 -15.62
CA SER A 258 16.64 24.10 -16.59
C SER A 258 15.33 24.62 -15.98
N PHE A 259 15.25 24.76 -14.65
CA PHE A 259 14.10 25.35 -13.96
C PHE A 259 14.44 26.68 -13.27
N PRO A 260 13.43 27.52 -12.97
CA PRO A 260 13.59 28.55 -11.94
C PRO A 260 13.94 27.92 -10.60
N ASP A 261 14.66 28.69 -9.78
CA ASP A 261 14.99 28.24 -8.43
C ASP A 261 13.72 27.88 -7.64
N ILE A 262 13.73 26.74 -6.95
CA ILE A 262 12.63 26.23 -6.13
C ILE A 262 12.94 26.48 -4.67
N ARG A 263 11.99 27.05 -3.92
CA ARG A 263 12.10 27.24 -2.47
C ARG A 263 11.37 26.09 -1.75
N VAL A 264 12.04 25.41 -0.82
CA VAL A 264 11.49 24.25 -0.11
C VAL A 264 11.86 24.26 1.36
N TYR A 265 11.05 23.60 2.19
CA TYR A 265 11.38 23.36 3.58
C TYR A 265 12.59 22.41 3.68
N ASN A 266 13.57 22.77 4.49
CA ASN A 266 14.85 22.04 4.62
C ASN A 266 14.79 21.02 5.79
N ASP A 267 13.95 20.00 5.65
CA ASP A 267 13.72 18.96 6.69
C ASP A 267 14.96 18.10 7.01
N LYS A 268 15.93 18.07 6.09
CA LYS A 268 17.19 17.31 6.26
C LYS A 268 18.37 18.18 6.69
N ALA A 269 18.15 19.47 6.93
CA ALA A 269 19.19 20.44 7.30
C ALA A 269 20.42 20.43 6.34
N VAL A 270 20.13 20.31 5.03
CA VAL A 270 21.17 20.25 3.98
C VAL A 270 21.83 21.62 3.86
N LYS A 271 23.17 21.63 3.79
CA LYS A 271 23.98 22.85 3.69
C LYS A 271 24.09 23.34 2.24
N PRO A 272 24.40 24.65 2.02
CA PRO A 272 24.71 25.16 0.67
C PRO A 272 25.77 24.31 -0.03
N GLY A 273 25.57 24.03 -1.33
CA GLY A 273 26.37 23.11 -2.14
C GLY A 273 25.96 21.63 -2.01
N GLY A 274 25.02 21.28 -1.13
CA GLY A 274 24.52 19.91 -1.00
C GLY A 274 23.49 19.58 -2.07
N LYS A 275 23.57 18.36 -2.63
CA LYS A 275 22.56 17.82 -3.54
C LYS A 275 21.34 17.36 -2.79
N VAL A 276 20.15 17.58 -3.38
CA VAL A 276 18.84 17.24 -2.84
C VAL A 276 17.98 16.61 -3.94
N TYR A 277 17.28 15.57 -3.59
CA TYR A 277 16.23 14.98 -4.41
C TYR A 277 14.88 15.23 -3.76
N LEU A 278 13.95 15.82 -4.50
CA LEU A 278 12.62 16.15 -4.02
C LEU A 278 11.57 15.24 -4.63
N SER A 279 10.57 14.93 -3.86
CA SER A 279 9.32 14.31 -4.27
C SER A 279 8.17 15.28 -4.02
N ILE A 280 7.28 15.47 -5.01
CA ILE A 280 6.03 16.21 -4.84
C ILE A 280 4.87 15.47 -5.49
N ARG A 281 3.79 15.29 -4.74
CA ARG A 281 2.58 14.62 -5.23
C ARG A 281 1.84 15.50 -6.24
N PRO A 282 1.33 14.92 -7.36
CA PRO A 282 0.63 15.68 -8.40
C PRO A 282 -0.58 16.47 -7.91
N GLU A 283 -1.31 15.97 -6.90
CA GLU A 283 -2.47 16.64 -6.30
C GLU A 283 -2.11 17.83 -5.40
N LYS A 284 -0.84 17.98 -5.03
CA LYS A 284 -0.34 19.16 -4.29
C LYS A 284 0.06 20.31 -5.22
N ILE A 285 0.04 20.08 -6.52
CA ILE A 285 0.35 21.09 -7.54
C ILE A 285 -0.95 21.66 -8.08
N GLY A 286 -1.15 22.96 -7.89
CA GLY A 286 -2.25 23.71 -8.49
C GLY A 286 -1.95 24.06 -9.95
N ILE A 287 -3.01 24.19 -10.76
CA ILE A 287 -2.93 24.59 -12.16
C ILE A 287 -3.94 25.71 -12.47
N SER A 288 -3.54 26.73 -13.24
CA SER A 288 -4.41 27.86 -13.59
C SER A 288 -3.95 28.55 -14.86
N HIS A 289 -4.91 29.10 -15.63
CA HIS A 289 -4.59 30.04 -16.71
C HIS A 289 -4.07 31.41 -16.21
N ASN A 290 -4.50 31.82 -15.02
CA ASN A 290 -4.11 33.08 -14.43
C ASN A 290 -2.99 32.91 -13.43
N LYS A 291 -2.03 33.81 -13.40
CA LYS A 291 -0.98 33.85 -12.42
C LYS A 291 -1.56 34.03 -11.01
N PRO A 292 -1.33 33.09 -10.06
CA PRO A 292 -1.71 33.27 -8.66
C PRO A 292 -1.07 34.51 -8.04
N ALA A 293 -1.78 35.16 -7.12
CA ALA A 293 -1.33 36.39 -6.44
C ALA A 293 -0.49 36.09 -5.18
N ASP A 294 -0.42 34.83 -4.73
CA ASP A 294 0.30 34.42 -3.54
C ASP A 294 1.81 34.46 -3.78
N GLU A 295 2.56 35.08 -2.84
CA GLU A 295 4.02 35.18 -2.90
C GLU A 295 4.74 34.02 -2.19
N LYS A 296 4.00 33.19 -1.41
CA LYS A 296 4.56 32.04 -0.66
C LYS A 296 4.37 30.71 -1.40
N ILE A 297 4.57 30.74 -2.70
CA ILE A 297 4.45 29.54 -3.55
C ILE A 297 5.65 29.44 -4.50
N ASN A 298 5.96 28.23 -4.90
CA ASN A 298 6.73 28.00 -6.11
C ASN A 298 5.80 28.16 -7.31
N LEU A 299 6.25 28.83 -8.36
CA LEU A 299 5.44 29.16 -9.53
C LEU A 299 6.24 28.91 -10.81
N LEU A 300 5.71 28.08 -11.68
CA LEU A 300 6.26 27.78 -12.99
C LEU A 300 5.23 28.09 -14.08
N LYS A 301 5.70 28.45 -15.28
CA LYS A 301 4.86 28.56 -16.47
C LYS A 301 5.21 27.39 -17.39
N GLY A 302 4.19 26.68 -17.86
CA GLY A 302 4.37 25.53 -18.72
C GLY A 302 3.28 25.42 -19.76
N LYS A 303 3.38 24.41 -20.62
CA LYS A 303 2.45 24.11 -21.70
C LYS A 303 1.82 22.74 -21.47
N VAL A 304 0.50 22.63 -21.64
CA VAL A 304 -0.22 21.36 -21.50
C VAL A 304 0.09 20.44 -22.67
N GLU A 305 0.65 19.26 -22.39
CA GLU A 305 0.98 18.23 -23.39
C GLU A 305 -0.02 17.09 -23.42
N GLU A 306 -0.63 16.74 -22.26
CA GLU A 306 -1.60 15.67 -22.18
C GLU A 306 -2.65 15.93 -21.12
N ILE A 307 -3.85 15.36 -21.31
CA ILE A 307 -5.01 15.51 -20.43
C ILE A 307 -5.76 14.21 -20.33
N ILE A 308 -5.94 13.69 -19.11
CA ILE A 308 -6.81 12.54 -18.85
C ILE A 308 -7.89 12.94 -17.85
N TYR A 309 -9.15 12.93 -18.30
CA TYR A 309 -10.32 13.18 -17.47
C TYR A 309 -10.80 11.88 -16.81
N LEU A 310 -10.83 11.86 -15.48
CA LEU A 310 -11.18 10.67 -14.67
C LEU A 310 -12.46 10.86 -13.84
N GLY A 311 -13.29 11.86 -14.18
CA GLY A 311 -14.55 12.16 -13.50
C GLY A 311 -14.34 12.99 -12.23
N SER A 312 -13.78 12.43 -11.17
CA SER A 312 -13.51 13.16 -9.91
C SER A 312 -12.34 14.13 -9.98
N HIS A 313 -11.45 13.94 -10.95
CA HIS A 313 -10.28 14.79 -11.19
C HIS A 313 -9.85 14.70 -12.65
N THR A 314 -9.00 15.64 -13.06
CA THR A 314 -8.27 15.58 -14.32
C THR A 314 -6.78 15.53 -14.05
N LYS A 315 -6.07 14.60 -14.69
CA LYS A 315 -4.62 14.52 -14.69
C LYS A 315 -4.07 15.22 -15.92
N TYR A 316 -3.12 16.13 -15.71
CA TYR A 316 -2.42 16.88 -16.74
C TYR A 316 -0.95 16.54 -16.73
N TRP A 317 -0.32 16.53 -17.91
CA TRP A 317 1.13 16.59 -18.04
C TRP A 317 1.51 17.93 -18.64
N ILE A 318 2.36 18.65 -17.91
CA ILE A 318 2.76 20.02 -18.23
C ILE A 318 4.24 20.03 -18.57
N SER A 319 4.57 20.46 -19.78
CA SER A 319 5.96 20.69 -20.18
C SER A 319 6.47 22.03 -19.66
N VAL A 320 7.55 21.99 -18.89
CA VAL A 320 8.28 23.16 -18.39
C VAL A 320 9.73 23.01 -18.79
N ASN A 321 10.18 23.79 -19.77
CA ASN A 321 11.56 23.74 -20.29
C ASN A 321 12.04 22.33 -20.69
N GLY A 322 11.14 21.48 -21.21
CA GLY A 322 11.45 20.11 -21.62
C GLY A 322 11.27 19.05 -20.56
N PHE A 323 10.95 19.42 -19.31
CA PHE A 323 10.57 18.48 -18.26
C PHE A 323 9.05 18.33 -18.21
N ARG A 324 8.57 17.11 -18.01
CA ARG A 324 7.16 16.80 -17.82
C ARG A 324 6.81 16.76 -16.34
N ILE A 325 5.83 17.58 -15.94
CA ILE A 325 5.30 17.65 -14.58
C ILE A 325 3.86 17.13 -14.60
N SER A 326 3.58 16.10 -13.82
CA SER A 326 2.22 15.59 -13.61
C SER A 326 1.49 16.44 -12.58
N VAL A 327 0.25 16.84 -12.89
CA VAL A 327 -0.63 17.62 -12.03
C VAL A 327 -2.01 16.98 -11.96
N ILE A 328 -2.58 16.84 -10.76
CA ILE A 328 -3.93 16.33 -10.56
C ILE A 328 -4.83 17.47 -10.06
N ALA A 329 -5.78 17.90 -10.89
CA ALA A 329 -6.78 18.87 -10.51
C ALA A 329 -8.08 18.20 -10.07
N VAL A 330 -8.40 18.28 -8.76
CA VAL A 330 -9.62 17.70 -8.19
C VAL A 330 -10.83 18.59 -8.54
N HIS A 331 -11.92 17.96 -8.97
CA HIS A 331 -13.15 18.64 -9.35
C HIS A 331 -14.03 18.88 -8.11
N ASN A 332 -13.92 20.07 -7.53
CA ASN A 332 -14.68 20.47 -6.34
C ASN A 332 -15.99 21.21 -6.71
N THR A 333 -16.22 21.50 -8.00
CA THR A 333 -17.36 22.25 -8.51
C THR A 333 -17.91 21.61 -9.79
N PHE A 334 -19.06 22.08 -10.26
CA PHE A 334 -19.66 21.58 -11.49
C PHE A 334 -18.84 21.99 -12.71
N MET A 335 -18.30 21.02 -13.45
CA MET A 335 -17.28 21.28 -14.49
C MET A 335 -17.82 21.91 -15.78
N LEU A 336 -19.12 21.73 -16.10
CA LEU A 336 -19.70 22.29 -17.37
C LEU A 336 -19.69 23.80 -17.44
N ASP A 337 -19.58 24.52 -16.33
CA ASP A 337 -19.58 25.99 -16.26
C ASP A 337 -18.16 26.58 -16.14
N ILE A 338 -17.12 25.73 -16.11
CA ILE A 338 -15.72 26.14 -15.95
C ILE A 338 -15.05 26.17 -17.32
N LYS A 339 -14.27 27.23 -17.61
CA LYS A 339 -13.39 27.22 -18.77
C LYS A 339 -12.30 26.13 -18.56
N GLU A 340 -12.43 25.05 -19.32
CA GLU A 340 -11.49 23.93 -19.26
C GLU A 340 -10.08 24.35 -19.72
N ILE A 341 -9.08 23.74 -19.11
CA ILE A 341 -7.70 23.77 -19.57
C ILE A 341 -7.58 22.75 -20.70
N SER A 342 -7.09 23.21 -21.85
CA SER A 342 -7.04 22.44 -23.08
C SER A 342 -5.62 22.09 -23.49
N PHE A 343 -5.49 21.12 -24.39
CA PHE A 343 -4.22 20.75 -25.00
C PHE A 343 -3.53 21.98 -25.64
N ASN A 344 -2.22 22.10 -25.46
CA ASN A 344 -1.40 23.23 -25.87
C ASN A 344 -1.65 24.56 -25.15
N ASP A 345 -2.52 24.63 -24.14
CA ASP A 345 -2.69 25.86 -23.36
C ASP A 345 -1.42 26.19 -22.57
N GLU A 346 -1.09 27.50 -22.51
CA GLU A 346 -0.11 28.00 -21.57
C GLU A 346 -0.77 28.19 -20.20
N VAL A 347 -0.18 27.56 -19.18
CA VAL A 347 -0.72 27.55 -17.82
C VAL A 347 0.36 27.88 -16.79
N TYR A 348 -0.08 28.30 -15.62
CA TYR A 348 0.74 28.39 -14.43
C TYR A 348 0.49 27.15 -13.57
N ILE A 349 1.56 26.50 -13.14
CA ILE A 349 1.54 25.48 -12.10
C ILE A 349 2.24 26.03 -10.85
N TYR A 350 1.69 25.69 -9.69
CA TYR A 350 2.17 26.26 -8.43
C TYR A 350 1.93 25.33 -7.25
N TRP A 351 2.78 25.45 -6.23
CA TRP A 351 2.63 24.69 -4.99
C TRP A 351 3.24 25.41 -3.80
N SER A 352 2.77 25.09 -2.59
CA SER A 352 3.30 25.63 -1.35
C SER A 352 4.75 25.22 -1.13
N LEU A 353 5.52 26.05 -0.42
CA LEU A 353 6.91 25.78 -0.05
C LEU A 353 7.07 24.47 0.75
N ASP A 354 6.00 24.05 1.47
CA ASP A 354 5.97 22.86 2.31
C ASP A 354 5.46 21.60 1.59
N SER A 355 5.14 21.69 0.29
CA SER A 355 4.53 20.58 -0.44
C SER A 355 5.52 19.54 -0.96
N CYS A 356 6.81 19.86 -0.97
CA CYS A 356 7.87 18.95 -1.38
C CYS A 356 8.45 18.21 -0.18
N TYR A 357 8.88 16.96 -0.40
CA TYR A 357 9.59 16.17 0.59
C TYR A 357 11.00 15.81 0.08
N MET A 358 12.03 15.97 0.93
CA MET A 358 13.41 15.60 0.58
C MET A 358 13.63 14.11 0.79
N LEU A 359 14.03 13.40 -0.26
CA LEU A 359 14.34 11.97 -0.21
C LEU A 359 15.69 11.71 0.47
N GLU A 360 15.79 10.62 1.22
CA GLU A 360 17.07 10.14 1.78
C GLU A 360 17.92 9.43 0.75
N GLN A 361 17.26 8.74 -0.21
CA GLN A 361 17.91 8.01 -1.30
C GLN A 361 17.10 8.18 -2.59
N TYR A 362 17.80 8.36 -3.69
CA TYR A 362 17.22 8.43 -5.02
C TYR A 362 17.97 7.49 -5.97
N LYS A 363 17.20 6.80 -6.83
CA LYS A 363 17.69 5.96 -7.91
C LYS A 363 16.88 6.25 -9.16
N GLU A 364 17.53 6.57 -10.24
CA GLU A 364 16.91 6.86 -11.53
C GLU A 364 16.05 5.68 -12.03
N GLU A 365 16.46 4.43 -11.76
CA GLU A 365 15.70 3.23 -12.11
C GLU A 365 14.29 3.18 -11.51
N ASP A 366 14.04 3.88 -10.40
CA ASP A 366 12.75 3.90 -9.73
C ASP A 366 11.72 4.76 -10.48
N GLU A 367 12.15 5.66 -11.37
CA GLU A 367 11.27 6.46 -12.22
C GLU A 367 10.46 5.60 -13.20
N ALA A 368 10.95 4.42 -13.54
CA ALA A 368 10.21 3.45 -14.35
C ALA A 368 8.90 2.95 -13.68
N LEU A 369 8.71 3.23 -12.38
CA LEU A 369 7.46 2.95 -11.68
C LEU A 369 6.40 4.05 -11.87
N LEU A 370 6.79 5.23 -12.36
CA LEU A 370 5.86 6.33 -12.60
C LEU A 370 4.99 6.04 -13.83
N THR A 371 3.74 6.42 -13.75
CA THR A 371 2.81 6.32 -14.86
C THR A 371 3.04 7.51 -15.81
N LEU A 372 4.09 7.43 -16.61
CA LEU A 372 4.34 8.38 -17.67
C LEU A 372 3.62 7.92 -18.94
N PRO A 373 3.12 8.85 -19.78
CA PRO A 373 2.67 8.51 -21.12
C PRO A 373 3.85 7.91 -21.90
N ASP A 374 3.62 6.79 -22.59
CA ASP A 374 4.67 6.17 -23.40
C ASP A 374 5.09 7.13 -24.52
N ASP A 375 6.36 7.50 -24.57
CA ASP A 375 6.95 8.29 -25.66
C ASP A 375 6.92 7.54 -27.01
N GLU A 376 6.72 6.21 -27.00
CA GLU A 376 6.65 5.36 -28.19
C GLU A 376 5.37 5.55 -29.05
N ILE A 377 4.32 6.19 -28.51
CA ILE A 377 3.07 6.41 -29.28
C ILE A 377 3.21 7.61 -30.23
N LEU A 378 4.10 8.54 -29.95
CA LEU A 378 4.28 9.75 -30.77
C LEU A 378 5.12 9.55 -32.03
N ASP A 379 5.95 8.50 -32.11
CA ASP A 379 6.78 8.22 -33.27
C ASP A 379 6.08 7.38 -34.38
N GLN A 380 4.86 6.89 -34.17
CA GLN A 380 4.14 6.06 -35.14
C GLN A 380 3.12 6.83 -36.01
N GLU A 381 2.88 8.12 -35.75
CA GLU A 381 1.99 8.95 -36.63
C GLU A 381 2.73 9.81 -37.67
N THR A 382 4.03 9.57 -37.88
CA THR A 382 4.80 10.25 -38.93
C THR A 382 5.40 9.24 -39.91
N VAL A 383 4.52 8.43 -40.57
CA VAL A 383 4.86 7.76 -41.85
C VAL A 383 3.66 7.82 -42.77
#